data_423923f7d8b7a521e21d244a7b43faf1
#
_entry.id   423923f7d8b7a521e21d244a7b43faf1
#
_cell.length_a   1.000
_cell.length_b   1.000
_cell.length_c   1.000
_cell.angle_alpha   90.00
_cell.angle_beta   90.00
_cell.angle_gamma   90.00
#
_symmetry.space_group_name_H-M   'P 1'
#
loop_
_entity.id
_entity.type
_entity.pdbx_description
1 polymer ?
#
loop_
_entity_poly.entity_id
_entity_poly.type
_entity_poly.pdbx_seq_one_letter_code
_entity_poly.pdbx_strand_id
1 'polypeptide(L)' 'MQYCQDKDINRLVAEMIRTGWRFERGRHGKLRHPDGTGFITIPKTPSDHRCLLNIHRDIRRLTRRFGSPISD' A
#
# COMPACT_ATOMS: atom_id res chain seq x y z
N MET A 1 7.99 13.84 1.56
CA MET A 1 8.50 12.77 0.72
C MET A 1 7.41 12.22 -0.18
N GLN A 2 7.73 12.04 -1.44
CA GLN A 2 6.72 11.61 -2.39
C GLN A 2 6.92 10.16 -2.79
N TYR A 3 5.90 9.34 -2.57
CA TYR A 3 5.92 7.92 -2.94
C TYR A 3 5.26 7.69 -4.30
N CYS A 4 4.35 8.58 -4.67
CA CYS A 4 3.59 8.45 -5.90
C CYS A 4 3.18 9.85 -6.33
N GLN A 5 2.95 10.05 -7.63
CA GLN A 5 2.50 11.36 -8.11
C GLN A 5 1.04 11.62 -7.75
N ASP A 6 0.26 10.58 -7.56
CA ASP A 6 -1.11 10.73 -7.14
C ASP A 6 -1.14 11.09 -5.65
N LYS A 7 -1.79 12.19 -5.31
CA LYS A 7 -1.83 12.67 -3.94
C LYS A 7 -2.52 11.69 -3.00
N ASP A 8 -3.59 11.09 -3.46
CA ASP A 8 -4.35 10.17 -2.62
C ASP A 8 -3.56 8.91 -2.32
N ILE A 9 -2.89 8.37 -3.34
CA ILE A 9 -2.07 7.19 -3.15
C ILE A 9 -0.87 7.53 -2.26
N ASN A 10 -0.28 8.68 -2.49
CA ASN A 10 0.86 9.11 -1.70
C ASN A 10 0.50 9.22 -0.22
N ARG A 11 -0.67 9.79 0.07
CA ARG A 11 -1.15 9.92 1.43
C ARG A 11 -1.41 8.54 2.05
N LEU A 12 -2.02 7.66 1.27
CA LEU A 12 -2.32 6.32 1.75
C LEU A 12 -1.04 5.57 2.11
N VAL A 13 -0.03 5.64 1.25
CA VAL A 13 1.25 5.00 1.52
C VAL A 13 1.88 5.56 2.79
N ALA A 14 1.85 6.87 2.95
CA ALA A 14 2.40 7.50 4.14
C ALA A 14 1.71 7.01 5.40
N GLU A 15 0.39 6.88 5.37
CA GLU A 15 -0.36 6.39 6.51
C GLU A 15 0.00 4.94 6.84
N MET A 16 0.14 4.11 5.81
CA MET A 16 0.50 2.72 6.03
C MET A 16 1.89 2.60 6.65
N ILE A 17 2.82 3.43 6.22
CA ILE A 17 4.16 3.43 6.80
C ILE A 17 4.10 3.78 8.29
N ARG A 18 3.21 4.68 8.66
CA ARG A 18 3.05 5.05 10.06
C ARG A 18 2.52 3.90 10.92
N THR A 19 1.84 2.95 10.28
CA THR A 19 1.32 1.80 11.00
C THR A 19 2.28 0.61 11.00
N GLY A 20 3.47 0.77 10.42
CA GLY A 20 4.47 -0.28 10.45
C GLY A 20 4.84 -0.87 9.10
N TRP A 21 4.13 -0.50 8.07
CA TRP A 21 4.47 -0.97 6.73
C TRP A 21 5.77 -0.33 6.26
N ARG A 22 6.46 -0.98 5.35
CA ARG A 22 7.71 -0.48 4.80
C ARG A 22 7.55 -0.22 3.31
N PHE A 23 8.21 0.83 2.84
CA PHE A 23 8.20 1.18 1.42
C PHE A 23 9.57 0.94 0.83
N GLU A 24 9.62 0.16 -0.25
CA GLU A 24 10.85 -0.10 -0.98
C GLU A 24 10.82 0.61 -2.31
N ARG A 25 11.87 1.35 -2.59
CA ARG A 25 12.02 2.03 -3.86
C ARG A 25 12.65 1.09 -4.89
N GLY A 26 12.23 1.23 -6.13
CA GLY A 26 12.74 0.44 -7.22
C GLY A 26 12.10 0.94 -8.49
N ARG A 27 12.03 0.11 -9.50
CA ARG A 27 11.32 0.47 -10.72
C ARG A 27 9.89 0.83 -10.39
N HIS A 28 9.29 0.06 -9.51
CA HIS A 28 7.98 0.34 -8.97
C HIS A 28 8.10 0.33 -7.47
N GLY A 29 7.38 1.22 -6.80
CA GLY A 29 7.37 1.21 -5.36
C GLY A 29 6.71 -0.05 -4.84
N LYS A 30 7.20 -0.56 -3.73
CA LYS A 30 6.59 -1.74 -3.09
C LYS A 30 6.31 -1.41 -1.64
N LEU A 31 5.06 -1.61 -1.24
CA LEU A 31 4.64 -1.39 0.13
C LEU A 31 4.56 -2.74 0.82
N ARG A 32 5.49 -3.00 1.73
CA ARG A 32 5.57 -4.30 2.40
C ARG A 32 4.83 -4.31 3.72
N HIS A 33 4.13 -5.41 3.94
CA HIS A 33 3.42 -5.63 5.19
C HIS A 33 4.42 -5.74 6.35
N PRO A 34 4.05 -5.30 7.56
CA PRO A 34 4.95 -5.39 8.72
C PRO A 34 5.48 -6.79 8.99
N ASP A 35 4.70 -7.81 8.69
CA ASP A 35 5.13 -9.19 8.87
C ASP A 35 6.12 -9.65 7.81
N GLY A 36 6.27 -8.88 6.75
CA GLY A 36 7.20 -9.23 5.68
C GLY A 36 6.72 -10.34 4.78
N THR A 37 5.48 -10.77 4.90
CA THR A 37 4.98 -11.91 4.14
C THR A 37 4.25 -11.52 2.87
N GLY A 38 4.04 -10.23 2.63
CA GLY A 38 3.36 -9.80 1.42
C GLY A 38 3.69 -8.35 1.10
N PHE A 39 3.41 -7.96 -0.12
CA PHE A 39 3.65 -6.60 -0.53
C PHE A 39 2.65 -6.17 -1.60
N ILE A 40 2.56 -4.86 -1.80
CA ILE A 40 1.67 -4.26 -2.78
C ILE A 40 2.52 -3.37 -3.68
N THR A 41 2.31 -3.48 -4.99
CA THR A 41 3.03 -2.65 -5.94
C THR A 41 2.34 -1.28 -6.04
N ILE A 42 3.13 -0.23 -5.89
CA ILE A 42 2.64 1.15 -5.97
C ILE A 42 3.15 1.77 -7.27
N PRO A 43 2.29 2.11 -8.22
CA PRO A 43 2.73 2.72 -9.46
C PRO A 43 3.18 4.16 -9.22
N LYS A 44 4.24 4.57 -9.90
CA LYS A 44 4.72 5.94 -9.77
C LYS A 44 3.75 6.94 -10.37
N THR A 45 3.20 6.59 -11.52
CA THR A 45 2.28 7.46 -12.25
C THR A 45 1.06 6.68 -12.64
N PRO A 46 0.11 6.54 -11.73
CA PRO A 46 -1.12 5.82 -12.04
C PRO A 46 -1.92 6.60 -13.07
N SER A 47 -2.35 5.93 -14.11
CA SER A 47 -3.13 6.55 -15.15
C SER A 47 -4.62 6.27 -15.00
N ASP A 48 -4.98 5.54 -13.97
CA ASP A 48 -6.36 5.12 -13.76
C ASP A 48 -6.74 5.30 -12.30
N HIS A 49 -7.93 5.84 -12.07
CA HIS A 49 -8.45 6.02 -10.72
C HIS A 49 -8.62 4.69 -9.99
N ARG A 50 -8.74 3.62 -10.73
CA ARG A 50 -8.89 2.30 -10.14
C ARG A 50 -7.67 1.86 -9.36
N CYS A 51 -6.53 2.47 -9.63
CA CYS A 51 -5.30 2.12 -8.91
C CYS A 51 -5.48 2.27 -7.40
N LEU A 52 -6.09 3.37 -6.98
CA LEU A 52 -6.32 3.60 -5.56
C LEU A 52 -7.22 2.53 -4.97
N LEU A 53 -8.28 2.19 -5.68
CA LEU A 53 -9.21 1.17 -5.23
C LEU A 53 -8.53 -0.19 -5.14
N ASN A 54 -7.69 -0.52 -6.10
CA ASN A 54 -6.97 -1.78 -6.10
C ASN A 54 -5.99 -1.85 -4.95
N ILE A 55 -5.30 -0.76 -4.65
CA ILE A 55 -4.37 -0.71 -3.54
C ILE A 55 -5.12 -0.91 -2.23
N HIS A 56 -6.25 -0.26 -2.05
CA HIS A 56 -7.07 -0.45 -0.86
C HIS A 56 -7.51 -1.90 -0.71
N ARG A 57 -7.92 -2.52 -1.81
CA ARG A 57 -8.34 -3.91 -1.81
C ARG A 57 -7.20 -4.83 -1.40
N ASP A 58 -6.01 -4.57 -1.94
CA ASP A 58 -4.86 -5.38 -1.63
C ASP A 58 -4.46 -5.25 -0.16
N ILE A 59 -4.53 -4.03 0.37
CA ILE A 59 -4.23 -3.79 1.78
C ILE A 59 -5.19 -4.58 2.65
N ARG A 60 -6.48 -4.55 2.33
CA ARG A 60 -7.47 -5.31 3.07
C ARG A 60 -7.20 -6.79 3.02
N ARG A 61 -6.87 -7.29 1.83
CA ARG A 61 -6.60 -8.71 1.65
C ARG A 61 -5.43 -9.16 2.51
N LEU A 62 -4.35 -8.42 2.51
CA LEU A 62 -3.19 -8.76 3.31
C LEU A 62 -3.50 -8.68 4.80
N THR A 63 -4.22 -7.65 5.21
CA THR A 63 -4.57 -7.48 6.60
C THR A 63 -5.45 -8.62 7.09
N ARG A 64 -6.42 -9.03 6.29
CA ARG A 64 -7.25 -10.16 6.65
C ARG A 64 -6.47 -11.44 6.77
N ARG A 65 -5.59 -11.65 5.79
CA ARG A 65 -4.83 -12.89 5.70
C ARG A 65 -3.98 -13.12 6.92
N PHE A 66 -3.52 -12.04 7.56
CA PHE A 66 -2.65 -12.17 8.71
C PHE A 66 -3.40 -12.01 10.02
N GLY A 67 -4.68 -12.31 10.00
CA GLY A 67 -5.42 -12.39 11.22
C GLY A 67 -5.72 -11.07 11.87
N SER A 68 -6.15 -10.12 11.07
CA SER A 68 -6.60 -8.87 11.65
C SER A 68 -7.71 -9.16 12.62
N PRO A 69 -7.60 -8.74 13.84
CA PRO A 69 -8.61 -8.99 14.83
C PRO A 69 -9.89 -8.23 14.57
N ILE A 70 -9.84 -7.25 13.72
CA ILE A 70 -11.00 -6.49 13.48
C ILE A 70 -11.66 -6.99 12.32
N SER A 71 -12.61 -7.74 12.53
CA SER A 71 -13.38 -8.09 11.42
C SER A 71 -14.24 -7.03 11.15
N ASP A 72 -14.21 -6.37 10.52
CA ASP A 72 -15.11 -5.52 10.24
C ASP A 72 -15.93 -5.75 9.54
#